data_4b986baf6d164f874144e8d479819458
#
_entry.id   4b986baf6d164f874144e8d479819458
#
_cell.length_a   1.000
_cell.length_b   1.000
_cell.length_c   1.000
_cell.angle_alpha   90.00
_cell.angle_beta   90.00
_cell.angle_gamma   90.00
#
_symmetry.space_group_name_H-M   'P 1'
#
loop_
_entity.id
_entity.type
_entity.pdbx_description
1 polymer ?
#
loop_
_entity_poly.entity_id
_entity_poly.type
_entity_poly.pdbx_seq_one_letter_code
_entity_poly.pdbx_strand_id
1 'polypeptide(L)'
;MKQYIVDAFTDKPFAGNPAAVCVTEAPLSDGFMQKLARENNFSETAYLLREGEGWRLRWFTPGTEVDLCGHATLASSFVLLNYYEKENDAVQFYTRSGTLTVARKGGQYEMDFPVCPQREVPVTDDMEAAFGIRPVKALLGDDLVCVFADEEEIRRMAPNQTLLMKLDGRGQSVTAPGTDCDCVSRSFFPKLAVPEDPVCGSAHCQIAPYWAEATGKSEIHAYQASRRGGHLYCRLQGNGRIAISGEAALVAVSEIVAKESPPPVKRVARDAGYKPALLGQRLKALAFALLKPLCFSLVAAPQRGVRTT
;
A
#
# COMPACT_ATOMS: atom_id res chain seq x y z
N MET A 1 9.75 2.84 23.15
CA MET A 1 9.35 3.45 21.88
C MET A 1 7.86 3.72 21.90
N LYS A 2 7.44 4.95 21.55
CA LYS A 2 5.99 5.27 21.49
C LYS A 2 5.37 4.70 20.24
N GLN A 3 4.16 4.16 20.41
CA GLN A 3 3.29 3.69 19.34
C GLN A 3 1.93 4.37 19.44
N TYR A 4 1.40 4.82 18.32
CA TYR A 4 0.10 5.43 18.17
C TYR A 4 -0.76 4.53 17.27
N ILE A 5 -2.00 4.29 17.67
CA ILE A 5 -3.00 3.65 16.81
C ILE A 5 -3.88 4.77 16.28
N VAL A 6 -3.89 4.92 14.96
CA VAL A 6 -4.58 6.01 14.27
C VAL A 6 -5.45 5.43 13.17
N ASP A 7 -6.72 5.84 13.16
CA ASP A 7 -7.66 5.55 12.08
C ASP A 7 -7.58 6.68 11.04
N ALA A 8 -7.15 6.35 9.83
CA ALA A 8 -7.01 7.28 8.72
C ALA A 8 -8.30 7.36 7.89
N PHE A 9 -8.55 8.51 7.23
CA PHE A 9 -9.73 8.80 6.42
C PHE A 9 -11.04 8.86 7.22
N THR A 10 -10.97 9.29 8.47
CA THR A 10 -12.13 9.46 9.36
C THR A 10 -11.84 10.50 10.43
N ASP A 11 -12.89 11.19 10.87
CA ASP A 11 -12.88 12.10 12.02
C ASP A 11 -13.20 11.37 13.35
N LYS A 12 -13.55 10.08 13.30
CA LYS A 12 -14.04 9.29 14.45
C LYS A 12 -13.21 8.02 14.65
N PRO A 13 -12.86 7.69 15.89
CA PRO A 13 -12.27 6.39 16.22
C PRO A 13 -13.18 5.22 15.82
N PHE A 14 -12.55 4.10 15.46
CA PHE A 14 -13.19 2.83 15.07
C PHE A 14 -13.86 2.84 13.69
N ALA A 15 -13.62 3.87 12.89
CA ALA A 15 -13.93 3.97 11.47
C ALA A 15 -12.62 4.10 10.67
N GLY A 16 -12.69 4.35 9.36
CA GLY A 16 -11.52 4.54 8.50
C GLY A 16 -10.60 3.32 8.42
N ASN A 17 -9.35 3.56 8.06
CA ASN A 17 -8.31 2.52 7.90
C ASN A 17 -7.27 2.62 9.02
N PRO A 18 -7.18 1.62 9.92
CA PRO A 18 -6.29 1.69 11.07
C PRO A 18 -4.84 1.43 10.70
N ALA A 19 -3.93 2.21 11.28
CA ALA A 19 -2.50 2.00 11.21
C ALA A 19 -1.86 2.12 12.60
N ALA A 20 -0.83 1.30 12.86
CA ALA A 20 0.09 1.55 13.97
C ALA A 20 1.22 2.45 13.49
N VAL A 21 1.52 3.52 14.22
CA VAL A 21 2.61 4.47 13.93
C VAL A 21 3.61 4.44 15.07
N CYS A 22 4.81 3.96 14.81
CA CYS A 22 5.91 3.86 15.76
C CYS A 22 6.92 4.97 15.53
N VAL A 23 7.17 5.81 16.54
CA VAL A 23 8.19 6.87 16.48
C VAL A 23 9.42 6.41 17.24
N THR A 24 10.58 6.34 16.56
CA THR A 24 11.83 5.81 17.12
C THR A 24 12.90 6.89 17.19
N GLU A 25 13.79 6.77 18.17
CA GLU A 25 14.95 7.67 18.35
C GLU A 25 16.23 7.09 17.70
N ALA A 26 16.20 5.80 17.33
CA ALA A 26 17.32 5.11 16.72
C ALA A 26 16.84 4.15 15.64
N PRO A 27 17.68 3.80 14.64
CA PRO A 27 17.35 2.82 13.64
C PRO A 27 16.99 1.46 14.27
N LEU A 28 15.95 0.82 13.73
CA LEU A 28 15.54 -0.54 14.10
C LEU A 28 15.91 -1.52 12.99
N SER A 29 16.20 -2.78 13.36
CA SER A 29 16.41 -3.82 12.35
C SER A 29 15.10 -4.20 11.65
N ASP A 30 15.21 -4.63 10.39
CA ASP A 30 14.07 -5.13 9.61
C ASP A 30 13.35 -6.26 10.34
N GLY A 31 14.13 -7.15 10.98
CA GLY A 31 13.59 -8.27 11.74
C GLY A 31 12.74 -7.86 12.95
N PHE A 32 13.12 -6.78 13.64
CA PHE A 32 12.33 -6.25 14.76
C PHE A 32 11.05 -5.58 14.25
N MET A 33 11.16 -4.73 13.24
CA MET A 33 10.01 -4.04 12.63
C MET A 33 8.98 -5.04 12.09
N GLN A 34 9.45 -6.10 11.41
CA GLN A 34 8.58 -7.14 10.88
C GLN A 34 7.87 -7.94 11.98
N LYS A 35 8.54 -8.26 13.09
CA LYS A 35 7.93 -8.97 14.23
C LYS A 35 6.85 -8.11 14.88
N LEU A 36 7.13 -6.82 15.09
CA LEU A 36 6.16 -5.92 15.70
C LEU A 36 4.95 -5.67 14.79
N ALA A 37 5.16 -5.57 13.47
CA ALA A 37 4.06 -5.47 12.52
C ALA A 37 3.15 -6.71 12.55
N ARG A 38 3.70 -7.90 12.72
CA ARG A 38 2.92 -9.15 12.92
C ARG A 38 2.15 -9.14 14.23
N GLU A 39 2.75 -8.67 15.30
CA GLU A 39 2.12 -8.58 16.61
C GLU A 39 0.96 -7.58 16.60
N ASN A 40 1.15 -6.41 15.98
CA ASN A 40 0.11 -5.41 15.82
C ASN A 40 -1.07 -5.91 14.97
N ASN A 41 -0.79 -6.72 13.95
CA ASN A 41 -1.76 -7.33 13.05
C ASN A 41 -2.73 -6.34 12.38
N PHE A 42 -2.29 -5.08 12.18
CA PHE A 42 -2.96 -4.12 11.29
C PHE A 42 -2.52 -4.35 9.83
N SER A 43 -3.23 -3.74 8.88
CA SER A 43 -2.80 -3.75 7.47
C SER A 43 -1.35 -3.33 7.36
N GLU A 44 -0.97 -2.20 8.00
CA GLU A 44 0.41 -1.74 8.09
C GLU A 44 0.77 -1.17 9.47
N THR A 45 2.04 -1.35 9.82
CA THR A 45 2.73 -0.61 10.88
C THR A 45 3.77 0.30 10.24
N ALA A 46 3.66 1.60 10.49
CA ALA A 46 4.60 2.63 10.06
C ALA A 46 5.69 2.85 11.10
N TYR A 47 6.92 3.01 10.64
CA TYR A 47 8.08 3.32 11.49
C TYR A 47 8.69 4.65 11.06
N LEU A 48 8.79 5.57 12.00
CA LEU A 48 9.28 6.93 11.81
C LEU A 48 10.60 7.11 12.56
N LEU A 49 11.62 7.59 11.84
CA LEU A 49 12.91 7.97 12.40
C LEU A 49 13.28 9.36 11.88
N ARG A 50 13.64 10.29 12.77
CA ARG A 50 14.11 11.61 12.35
C ARG A 50 15.34 11.49 11.47
N GLU A 51 15.35 12.16 10.31
CA GLU A 51 16.45 12.17 9.35
C GLU A 51 16.57 13.56 8.71
N GLY A 52 17.61 14.31 9.09
CA GLY A 52 17.78 15.68 8.64
C GLY A 52 16.60 16.57 9.00
N GLU A 53 16.04 17.26 8.01
CA GLU A 53 14.86 18.12 8.21
C GLU A 53 13.53 17.37 8.10
N GLY A 54 13.53 16.11 7.69
CA GLY A 54 12.35 15.29 7.53
C GLY A 54 12.40 14.00 8.36
N TRP A 55 11.68 13.01 7.91
CA TRP A 55 11.50 11.74 8.59
C TRP A 55 11.68 10.58 7.63
N ARG A 56 12.52 9.61 7.96
CA ARG A 56 12.49 8.32 7.28
C ARG A 56 11.21 7.60 7.66
N LEU A 57 10.47 7.13 6.66
CA LEU A 57 9.21 6.41 6.84
C LEU A 57 9.28 5.06 6.12
N ARG A 58 8.96 4.00 6.86
CA ARG A 58 8.90 2.62 6.36
C ARG A 58 7.60 1.98 6.81
N TRP A 59 7.01 1.15 5.94
CA TRP A 59 5.74 0.48 6.21
C TRP A 59 5.92 -1.03 6.14
N PHE A 60 5.39 -1.71 7.13
CA PHE A 60 5.42 -3.17 7.22
C PHE A 60 4.01 -3.71 7.38
N THR A 61 3.61 -4.60 6.46
CA THR A 61 2.46 -5.49 6.66
C THR A 61 2.84 -6.62 7.62
N PRO A 62 1.92 -7.44 8.12
CA PRO A 62 2.27 -8.66 8.84
C PRO A 62 3.17 -9.61 8.03
N GLY A 63 3.18 -9.53 6.70
CA GLY A 63 3.96 -10.39 5.80
C GLY A 63 5.34 -9.83 5.43
N THR A 64 5.40 -8.58 5.01
CA THR A 64 6.61 -7.98 4.40
C THR A 64 6.59 -6.46 4.51
N GLU A 65 7.75 -5.84 4.25
CA GLU A 65 7.84 -4.40 4.00
C GLU A 65 7.25 -4.06 2.63
N VAL A 66 6.56 -2.91 2.55
CA VAL A 66 5.99 -2.37 1.32
C VAL A 66 6.60 -1.00 0.99
N ASP A 67 6.66 -0.66 -0.30
CA ASP A 67 7.34 0.54 -0.76
C ASP A 67 6.48 1.81 -0.69
N LEU A 68 5.15 1.66 -0.61
CA LEU A 68 4.20 2.76 -0.50
C LEU A 68 2.92 2.33 0.22
N CYS A 69 2.43 3.18 1.14
CA CYS A 69 1.15 2.99 1.82
C CYS A 69 0.49 4.35 2.14
N GLY A 70 -0.65 4.63 1.51
CA GLY A 70 -1.34 5.93 1.63
C GLY A 70 -1.91 6.18 3.04
N HIS A 71 -2.74 5.27 3.57
CA HIS A 71 -3.40 5.48 4.86
C HIS A 71 -2.42 5.54 6.04
N ALA A 72 -1.36 4.70 6.03
CA ALA A 72 -0.34 4.74 7.07
C ALA A 72 0.58 5.98 6.94
N THR A 73 0.72 6.57 5.74
CA THR A 73 1.37 7.87 5.55
C THR A 73 0.52 8.99 6.14
N LEU A 74 -0.79 8.98 5.88
CA LEU A 74 -1.73 9.94 6.46
C LEU A 74 -1.73 9.84 7.99
N ALA A 75 -1.81 8.63 8.55
CA ALA A 75 -1.71 8.39 9.99
C ALA A 75 -0.38 8.87 10.59
N SER A 76 0.74 8.65 9.88
CA SER A 76 2.06 9.15 10.28
C SER A 76 2.12 10.68 10.30
N SER A 77 1.52 11.33 9.31
CA SER A 77 1.44 12.79 9.24
C SER A 77 0.60 13.37 10.38
N PHE A 78 -0.53 12.74 10.69
CA PHE A 78 -1.35 13.08 11.86
C PHE A 78 -0.50 13.02 13.14
N VAL A 79 0.25 11.94 13.36
CA VAL A 79 1.08 11.79 14.56
C VAL A 79 2.15 12.88 14.63
N LEU A 80 2.87 13.11 13.54
CA LEU A 80 3.95 14.10 13.55
C LEU A 80 3.43 15.51 13.75
N LEU A 81 2.44 15.94 12.98
CA LEU A 81 1.92 17.30 13.00
C LEU A 81 1.10 17.64 14.27
N ASN A 82 0.68 16.63 15.06
CA ASN A 82 -0.02 16.88 16.31
C ASN A 82 0.85 16.68 17.56
N TYR A 83 1.95 15.88 17.48
CA TYR A 83 2.71 15.51 18.68
C TYR A 83 4.19 15.89 18.62
N TYR A 84 4.79 16.01 17.42
CA TYR A 84 6.22 16.23 17.23
C TYR A 84 6.56 17.53 16.49
N GLU A 85 5.79 17.89 15.47
CA GLU A 85 6.00 19.03 14.56
C GLU A 85 4.80 19.99 14.58
N LYS A 86 4.30 20.33 15.76
CA LYS A 86 3.02 21.04 15.96
C LYS A 86 2.93 22.39 15.27
N GLU A 87 4.05 23.07 15.13
CA GLU A 87 4.14 24.39 14.50
C GLU A 87 4.21 24.32 12.97
N ASN A 88 4.38 23.11 12.42
CA ASN A 88 4.49 22.91 10.99
C ASN A 88 3.11 22.58 10.38
N ASP A 89 2.87 23.07 9.15
CA ASP A 89 1.71 22.72 8.34
C ASP A 89 1.97 21.62 7.32
N ALA A 90 3.21 21.14 7.24
CA ALA A 90 3.59 20.04 6.35
C ALA A 90 4.73 19.22 6.96
N VAL A 91 4.80 17.97 6.55
CA VAL A 91 5.88 17.05 6.91
C VAL A 91 6.42 16.36 5.66
N GLN A 92 7.74 16.15 5.65
CA GLN A 92 8.43 15.47 4.57
C GLN A 92 8.90 14.10 5.03
N PHE A 93 8.65 13.09 4.20
CA PHE A 93 9.06 11.71 4.42
C PHE A 93 10.05 11.26 3.35
N TYR A 94 11.13 10.61 3.78
CA TYR A 94 12.07 9.90 2.92
C TYR A 94 11.71 8.42 2.94
N THR A 95 11.32 7.90 1.77
CA THR A 95 10.80 6.54 1.60
C THR A 95 11.54 5.80 0.49
N ARG A 96 11.29 4.51 0.32
CA ARG A 96 11.80 3.73 -0.82
C ARG A 96 11.23 4.20 -2.16
N SER A 97 10.02 4.76 -2.17
CA SER A 97 9.38 5.31 -3.37
C SER A 97 9.73 6.77 -3.63
N GLY A 98 10.74 7.30 -2.92
CA GLY A 98 11.16 8.70 -3.02
C GLY A 98 10.62 9.56 -1.88
N THR A 99 10.71 10.88 -2.07
CA THR A 99 10.25 11.84 -1.07
C THR A 99 8.76 12.08 -1.21
N LEU A 100 8.04 11.96 -0.08
CA LEU A 100 6.63 12.30 0.02
C LEU A 100 6.47 13.53 0.92
N THR A 101 5.57 14.42 0.53
CA THR A 101 5.19 15.57 1.35
C THR A 101 3.70 15.49 1.65
N VAL A 102 3.34 15.66 2.91
CA VAL A 102 1.94 15.72 3.35
C VAL A 102 1.70 17.06 4.01
N ALA A 103 0.67 17.77 3.56
CA ALA A 103 0.27 19.04 4.10
C ALA A 103 -1.00 18.95 4.94
N ARG A 104 -1.05 19.65 6.08
CA ARG A 104 -2.26 19.81 6.87
C ARG A 104 -3.05 20.99 6.34
N LYS A 105 -4.29 20.76 5.94
CA LYS A 105 -5.21 21.78 5.42
C LYS A 105 -6.58 21.62 6.06
N GLY A 106 -7.01 22.60 6.86
CA GLY A 106 -8.36 22.60 7.43
C GLY A 106 -8.73 21.36 8.24
N GLY A 107 -7.76 20.74 8.93
CA GLY A 107 -7.97 19.49 9.69
C GLY A 107 -7.75 18.21 8.89
N GLN A 108 -7.59 18.28 7.59
CA GLN A 108 -7.26 17.17 6.71
C GLN A 108 -5.77 17.10 6.40
N TYR A 109 -5.30 15.90 5.99
CA TYR A 109 -3.93 15.62 5.59
C TYR A 109 -3.93 15.31 4.10
N GLU A 110 -3.37 16.22 3.30
CA GLU A 110 -3.34 16.14 1.85
C GLU A 110 -2.04 15.49 1.37
N MET A 111 -2.17 14.44 0.57
CA MET A 111 -1.09 13.72 -0.09
C MET A 111 -1.22 13.88 -1.60
N ASP A 112 -0.09 13.94 -2.33
CA ASP A 112 -0.04 14.07 -3.76
C ASP A 112 0.39 12.74 -4.41
N PHE A 113 -0.43 12.25 -5.35
CA PHE A 113 -0.21 10.98 -6.05
C PHE A 113 -0.28 11.16 -7.57
N PRO A 114 0.34 10.26 -8.35
CA PRO A 114 0.03 10.16 -9.77
C PRO A 114 -1.38 9.62 -9.98
N VAL A 115 -2.08 10.15 -10.98
CA VAL A 115 -3.29 9.51 -11.51
C VAL A 115 -2.88 8.17 -12.13
N CYS A 116 -3.61 7.11 -11.81
CA CYS A 116 -3.40 5.81 -12.43
C CYS A 116 -4.16 5.75 -13.76
N PRO A 117 -3.46 5.63 -14.90
CA PRO A 117 -4.11 5.49 -16.20
C PRO A 117 -4.97 4.24 -16.25
N GLN A 118 -6.13 4.33 -16.90
CA GLN A 118 -7.06 3.22 -17.06
C GLN A 118 -7.72 3.24 -18.43
N ARG A 119 -8.19 2.09 -18.88
CA ARG A 119 -8.93 1.91 -20.12
C ARG A 119 -10.20 1.16 -19.90
N GLU A 120 -11.23 1.45 -20.65
CA GLU A 120 -12.46 0.66 -20.63
C GLU A 120 -12.21 -0.76 -21.17
N VAL A 121 -12.80 -1.75 -20.51
CA VAL A 121 -12.74 -3.16 -20.88
C VAL A 121 -14.16 -3.74 -20.93
N PRO A 122 -14.42 -4.81 -21.71
CA PRO A 122 -15.72 -5.46 -21.72
C PRO A 122 -16.14 -5.97 -20.35
N VAL A 123 -17.39 -5.77 -19.99
CA VAL A 123 -18.01 -6.41 -18.83
C VAL A 123 -18.25 -7.90 -19.15
N THR A 124 -17.76 -8.78 -18.28
CA THR A 124 -17.80 -10.24 -18.48
C THR A 124 -18.76 -10.92 -17.51
N ASP A 125 -19.17 -12.15 -17.85
CA ASP A 125 -19.97 -12.99 -16.96
C ASP A 125 -19.20 -13.41 -15.70
N ASP A 126 -17.86 -13.49 -15.78
CA ASP A 126 -17.00 -13.73 -14.61
C ASP A 126 -17.05 -12.58 -13.60
N MET A 127 -17.16 -11.33 -14.06
CA MET A 127 -17.35 -10.17 -13.17
C MET A 127 -18.71 -10.27 -12.46
N GLU A 128 -19.78 -10.55 -13.20
CA GLU A 128 -21.11 -10.77 -12.63
C GLU A 128 -21.12 -11.91 -11.61
N ALA A 129 -20.49 -13.03 -11.93
CA ALA A 129 -20.39 -14.16 -11.02
C ALA A 129 -19.58 -13.84 -9.76
N ALA A 130 -18.52 -13.01 -9.88
CA ALA A 130 -17.69 -12.63 -8.76
C ALA A 130 -18.37 -11.64 -7.81
N PHE A 131 -19.11 -10.67 -8.34
CA PHE A 131 -19.80 -9.64 -7.56
C PHE A 131 -21.24 -10.00 -7.17
N GLY A 132 -21.86 -10.98 -7.87
CA GLY A 132 -23.26 -11.34 -7.70
C GLY A 132 -24.23 -10.38 -8.41
N ILE A 133 -23.71 -9.32 -9.03
CA ILE A 133 -24.45 -8.29 -9.79
C ILE A 133 -23.59 -7.92 -10.99
N ARG A 134 -24.23 -7.66 -12.15
CA ARG A 134 -23.52 -7.27 -13.37
C ARG A 134 -23.12 -5.78 -13.33
N PRO A 135 -21.83 -5.43 -13.47
CA PRO A 135 -21.42 -4.04 -13.59
C PRO A 135 -21.99 -3.37 -14.85
N VAL A 136 -22.20 -2.07 -14.82
CA VAL A 136 -22.60 -1.28 -16.00
C VAL A 136 -21.42 -0.89 -16.86
N LYS A 137 -20.21 -0.83 -16.26
CA LYS A 137 -18.94 -0.50 -16.92
C LYS A 137 -17.78 -1.13 -16.15
N ALA A 138 -16.70 -1.43 -16.86
CA ALA A 138 -15.46 -1.90 -16.27
C ALA A 138 -14.26 -1.16 -16.86
N LEU A 139 -13.32 -0.80 -16.01
CA LEU A 139 -12.10 -0.05 -16.33
C LEU A 139 -10.90 -0.80 -15.76
N LEU A 140 -9.86 -0.99 -16.55
CA LEU A 140 -8.63 -1.67 -16.15
C LEU A 140 -7.44 -0.70 -16.19
N GLY A 141 -6.84 -0.51 -15.05
CA GLY A 141 -5.53 0.10 -14.83
C GLY A 141 -4.68 -0.86 -14.01
N ASP A 142 -4.08 -0.39 -12.91
CA ASP A 142 -3.42 -1.25 -11.93
C ASP A 142 -4.43 -2.20 -11.27
N ASP A 143 -5.61 -1.68 -10.96
CA ASP A 143 -6.75 -2.41 -10.44
C ASP A 143 -7.88 -2.48 -11.47
N LEU A 144 -8.75 -3.48 -11.34
CA LEU A 144 -10.01 -3.53 -12.09
C LEU A 144 -11.07 -2.72 -11.33
N VAL A 145 -11.54 -1.63 -11.92
CA VAL A 145 -12.63 -0.82 -11.37
C VAL A 145 -13.93 -1.15 -12.09
N CYS A 146 -14.91 -1.66 -11.35
CA CYS A 146 -16.24 -1.97 -11.86
C CYS A 146 -17.24 -0.92 -11.37
N VAL A 147 -17.97 -0.29 -12.31
CA VAL A 147 -18.98 0.72 -12.02
C VAL A 147 -20.36 0.05 -11.97
N PHE A 148 -21.13 0.39 -10.96
CA PHE A 148 -22.51 -0.09 -10.75
C PHE A 148 -23.49 1.08 -10.79
N ALA A 149 -24.76 0.79 -10.94
CA ALA A 149 -25.78 1.82 -11.10
C ALA A 149 -26.20 2.45 -9.77
N ASP A 150 -26.15 1.69 -8.68
CA ASP A 150 -26.76 2.05 -7.40
C ASP A 150 -25.76 1.88 -6.23
N GLU A 151 -25.74 2.86 -5.33
CA GLU A 151 -25.00 2.83 -4.07
C GLU A 151 -25.37 1.65 -3.17
N GLU A 152 -26.66 1.27 -3.13
CA GLU A 152 -27.13 0.15 -2.32
C GLU A 152 -26.57 -1.19 -2.80
N GLU A 153 -26.34 -1.35 -4.12
CA GLU A 153 -25.64 -2.51 -4.66
C GLU A 153 -24.25 -2.65 -4.08
N ILE A 154 -23.49 -1.52 -4.00
CA ILE A 154 -22.15 -1.49 -3.42
C ILE A 154 -22.19 -1.85 -1.94
N ARG A 155 -23.12 -1.25 -1.16
CA ARG A 155 -23.21 -1.44 0.29
C ARG A 155 -23.55 -2.87 0.68
N ARG A 156 -24.44 -3.53 -0.08
CA ARG A 156 -24.92 -4.90 0.20
C ARG A 156 -24.07 -5.98 -0.43
N MET A 157 -23.16 -5.62 -1.33
CA MET A 157 -22.38 -6.58 -2.09
C MET A 157 -21.56 -7.50 -1.17
N ALA A 158 -21.64 -8.80 -1.45
CA ALA A 158 -20.85 -9.84 -0.79
C ALA A 158 -20.05 -10.63 -1.83
N PRO A 159 -18.93 -10.10 -2.33
CA PRO A 159 -18.24 -10.68 -3.47
C PRO A 159 -17.59 -12.02 -3.11
N ASN A 160 -17.55 -12.91 -4.10
CA ASN A 160 -16.88 -14.20 -3.98
C ASN A 160 -15.37 -14.02 -4.12
N GLN A 161 -14.66 -14.12 -3.01
CA GLN A 161 -13.21 -13.90 -2.95
C GLN A 161 -12.41 -14.82 -3.89
N THR A 162 -12.85 -16.07 -4.06
CA THR A 162 -12.19 -17.03 -4.96
C THR A 162 -12.36 -16.64 -6.43
N LEU A 163 -13.51 -16.10 -6.80
CA LEU A 163 -13.74 -15.63 -8.16
C LEU A 163 -13.03 -14.28 -8.42
N LEU A 164 -12.99 -13.36 -7.44
CA LEU A 164 -12.21 -12.13 -7.55
C LEU A 164 -10.73 -12.40 -7.87
N MET A 165 -10.12 -13.44 -7.30
CA MET A 165 -8.73 -13.81 -7.58
C MET A 165 -8.46 -14.15 -9.05
N LYS A 166 -9.50 -14.49 -9.83
CA LYS A 166 -9.39 -14.84 -11.24
C LYS A 166 -9.55 -13.64 -12.19
N LEU A 167 -10.14 -12.55 -11.70
CA LEU A 167 -10.32 -11.33 -12.49
C LEU A 167 -8.99 -10.61 -12.70
N ASP A 168 -8.91 -9.78 -13.73
CA ASP A 168 -7.74 -8.95 -14.02
C ASP A 168 -7.47 -7.91 -12.92
N GLY A 169 -6.33 -7.23 -13.04
CA GLY A 169 -5.88 -6.23 -12.09
C GLY A 169 -5.19 -6.82 -10.85
N ARG A 170 -4.51 -5.98 -10.12
CA ARG A 170 -3.90 -6.28 -8.82
C ARG A 170 -4.97 -6.59 -7.77
N GLY A 171 -6.03 -5.79 -7.78
CA GLY A 171 -7.24 -5.91 -6.98
C GLY A 171 -8.47 -5.49 -7.78
N GLN A 172 -9.63 -5.56 -7.13
CA GLN A 172 -10.91 -5.20 -7.71
C GLN A 172 -11.57 -4.13 -6.84
N SER A 173 -11.91 -3.01 -7.45
CA SER A 173 -12.70 -1.95 -6.81
C SER A 173 -14.06 -1.85 -7.47
N VAL A 174 -15.08 -1.62 -6.66
CA VAL A 174 -16.45 -1.39 -7.11
C VAL A 174 -16.83 0.03 -6.73
N THR A 175 -17.60 0.72 -7.60
CA THR A 175 -18.03 2.09 -7.35
C THR A 175 -19.40 2.37 -8.00
N ALA A 176 -20.13 3.29 -7.40
CA ALA A 176 -21.42 3.78 -7.87
C ALA A 176 -21.57 5.27 -7.54
N PRO A 177 -22.57 6.00 -8.15
CA PRO A 177 -22.94 7.34 -7.68
C PRO A 177 -23.31 7.31 -6.20
N GLY A 178 -22.89 8.30 -5.43
CA GLY A 178 -23.27 8.42 -4.03
C GLY A 178 -24.47 9.34 -3.83
N THR A 179 -25.20 9.16 -2.73
CA THR A 179 -26.33 10.02 -2.34
C THR A 179 -25.85 11.26 -1.59
N ASP A 180 -24.96 11.06 -0.60
CA ASP A 180 -24.42 12.13 0.26
C ASP A 180 -22.98 12.54 -0.13
N CYS A 181 -22.44 11.95 -1.17
CA CYS A 181 -21.11 12.19 -1.70
C CYS A 181 -21.13 12.00 -3.23
N ASP A 182 -20.03 12.30 -3.93
CA ASP A 182 -20.00 12.18 -5.39
C ASP A 182 -19.98 10.70 -5.82
N CYS A 183 -19.31 9.84 -5.05
CA CYS A 183 -19.29 8.40 -5.32
C CYS A 183 -19.09 7.56 -4.06
N VAL A 184 -19.60 6.34 -4.12
CA VAL A 184 -19.37 5.30 -3.13
C VAL A 184 -18.50 4.21 -3.74
N SER A 185 -17.62 3.61 -2.94
CA SER A 185 -16.70 2.55 -3.40
C SER A 185 -16.50 1.46 -2.35
N ARG A 186 -15.98 0.32 -2.78
CA ARG A 186 -15.32 -0.71 -1.94
C ARG A 186 -14.17 -1.33 -2.71
N SER A 187 -13.13 -1.77 -2.02
CA SER A 187 -11.91 -2.27 -2.64
C SER A 187 -11.48 -3.60 -2.04
N PHE A 188 -11.20 -4.58 -2.90
CA PHE A 188 -10.90 -5.96 -2.56
C PHE A 188 -9.58 -6.38 -3.18
N PHE A 189 -8.66 -6.92 -2.38
CA PHE A 189 -7.33 -7.35 -2.82
C PHE A 189 -7.02 -8.80 -2.37
N PRO A 190 -7.86 -9.78 -2.71
CA PRO A 190 -7.66 -11.16 -2.26
C PRO A 190 -6.34 -11.77 -2.77
N LYS A 191 -5.84 -11.31 -3.92
CA LYS A 191 -4.51 -11.69 -4.45
C LYS A 191 -3.36 -11.26 -3.55
N LEU A 192 -3.57 -10.23 -2.72
CA LEU A 192 -2.62 -9.71 -1.74
C LEU A 192 -2.95 -10.17 -0.30
N ALA A 193 -3.81 -11.17 -0.15
CA ALA A 193 -4.33 -11.66 1.13
C ALA A 193 -5.07 -10.60 1.96
N VAL A 194 -5.62 -9.58 1.32
CA VAL A 194 -6.50 -8.56 1.92
C VAL A 194 -7.90 -8.75 1.34
N PRO A 195 -8.83 -9.43 2.04
CA PRO A 195 -10.18 -9.68 1.51
C PRO A 195 -10.92 -8.39 1.16
N GLU A 196 -10.81 -7.35 1.99
CA GLU A 196 -11.34 -6.01 1.75
C GLU A 196 -10.45 -4.99 2.47
N ASP A 197 -10.00 -3.95 1.75
CA ASP A 197 -9.29 -2.81 2.33
C ASP A 197 -10.33 -1.84 2.92
N PRO A 198 -10.22 -1.45 4.20
CA PRO A 198 -11.16 -0.53 4.83
C PRO A 198 -11.31 0.82 4.11
N VAL A 199 -10.20 1.47 3.70
CA VAL A 199 -10.19 2.69 2.88
C VAL A 199 -8.90 2.73 2.06
N CYS A 200 -9.02 2.66 0.74
CA CYS A 200 -7.92 2.50 -0.19
C CYS A 200 -7.61 3.79 -0.96
N GLY A 201 -6.59 4.51 -0.55
CA GLY A 201 -6.14 5.72 -1.27
C GLY A 201 -5.68 5.42 -2.71
N SER A 202 -4.94 4.33 -2.94
CA SER A 202 -4.43 3.97 -4.26
C SER A 202 -5.54 3.65 -5.26
N ALA A 203 -6.62 2.99 -4.83
CA ALA A 203 -7.78 2.74 -5.69
C ALA A 203 -8.44 4.05 -6.15
N HIS A 204 -8.41 5.10 -5.31
CA HIS A 204 -8.99 6.39 -5.65
C HIS A 204 -8.13 7.20 -6.63
N CYS A 205 -6.87 6.79 -6.88
CA CYS A 205 -6.10 7.30 -8.02
C CYS A 205 -6.67 6.87 -9.39
N GLN A 206 -7.59 5.88 -9.42
CA GLN A 206 -8.37 5.45 -10.60
C GLN A 206 -9.84 5.86 -10.49
N ILE A 207 -10.49 5.67 -9.34
CA ILE A 207 -11.91 5.92 -9.12
C ILE A 207 -12.24 7.40 -9.26
N ALA A 208 -11.49 8.29 -8.60
CA ALA A 208 -11.79 9.72 -8.60
C ALA A 208 -11.63 10.37 -9.99
N PRO A 209 -10.62 10.07 -10.82
CA PRO A 209 -10.56 10.55 -12.19
C PRO A 209 -11.76 10.14 -13.06
N TYR A 210 -12.25 8.90 -12.90
CA TYR A 210 -13.46 8.45 -13.59
C TYR A 210 -14.67 9.31 -13.21
N TRP A 211 -14.90 9.52 -11.91
CA TRP A 211 -16.03 10.33 -11.45
C TRP A 211 -15.88 11.83 -11.78
N ALA A 212 -14.65 12.33 -11.79
CA ALA A 212 -14.37 13.70 -12.23
C ALA A 212 -14.79 13.91 -13.70
N GLU A 213 -14.45 12.98 -14.57
CA GLU A 213 -14.88 13.00 -15.98
C GLU A 213 -16.42 12.84 -16.11
N ALA A 214 -17.01 11.88 -15.40
CA ALA A 214 -18.43 11.56 -15.48
C ALA A 214 -19.32 12.72 -14.95
N THR A 215 -18.84 13.46 -13.95
CA THR A 215 -19.60 14.55 -13.31
C THR A 215 -19.21 15.95 -13.80
N GLY A 216 -18.08 16.10 -14.49
CA GLY A 216 -17.50 17.39 -14.89
C GLY A 216 -16.89 18.18 -13.73
N LYS A 217 -16.62 17.54 -12.57
CA LYS A 217 -16.03 18.14 -11.38
C LYS A 217 -14.53 17.89 -11.33
N SER A 218 -13.75 18.82 -10.77
CA SER A 218 -12.32 18.62 -10.47
C SER A 218 -12.07 18.13 -9.04
N GLU A 219 -13.07 18.26 -8.17
CA GLU A 219 -13.04 17.81 -6.78
C GLU A 219 -14.11 16.76 -6.57
N ILE A 220 -13.71 15.61 -6.03
CA ILE A 220 -14.57 14.46 -5.80
C ILE A 220 -14.53 14.11 -4.32
N HIS A 221 -15.68 14.16 -3.68
CA HIS A 221 -15.89 13.60 -2.36
C HIS A 221 -16.32 12.14 -2.50
N ALA A 222 -15.45 11.22 -2.15
CA ALA A 222 -15.69 9.78 -2.19
C ALA A 222 -15.92 9.21 -0.78
N TYR A 223 -16.83 8.24 -0.67
CA TYR A 223 -17.01 7.46 0.54
C TYR A 223 -16.73 5.98 0.25
N GLN A 224 -15.75 5.40 0.94
CA GLN A 224 -15.53 3.95 0.84
C GLN A 224 -16.40 3.23 1.86
N ALA A 225 -17.42 2.50 1.37
CA ALA A 225 -18.48 1.86 2.15
C ALA A 225 -18.08 0.45 2.62
N SER A 226 -16.85 0.28 3.09
CA SER A 226 -16.46 -0.93 3.80
C SER A 226 -17.18 -1.01 5.16
N ARG A 227 -17.01 -2.12 5.89
CA ARG A 227 -17.58 -2.24 7.25
C ARG A 227 -17.15 -1.10 8.19
N ARG A 228 -15.96 -0.52 8.00
CA ARG A 228 -15.46 0.60 8.80
C ARG A 228 -15.89 1.95 8.23
N GLY A 229 -15.94 2.04 6.92
CA GLY A 229 -16.24 3.27 6.19
C GLY A 229 -15.14 4.32 6.29
N GLY A 230 -15.10 5.26 5.34
CA GLY A 230 -14.20 6.41 5.41
C GLY A 230 -14.35 7.34 4.22
N HIS A 231 -13.95 8.60 4.43
CA HIS A 231 -14.08 9.69 3.47
C HIS A 231 -12.75 10.05 2.84
N LEU A 232 -12.74 10.20 1.52
CA LEU A 232 -11.61 10.70 0.76
C LEU A 232 -12.04 11.92 -0.03
N TYR A 233 -11.24 12.97 0.06
CA TYR A 233 -11.44 14.20 -0.71
C TYR A 233 -10.34 14.25 -1.77
N CYS A 234 -10.75 14.08 -3.02
CA CYS A 234 -9.85 13.91 -4.15
C CYS A 234 -9.93 15.15 -5.06
N ARG A 235 -8.80 15.75 -5.38
CA ARG A 235 -8.73 16.92 -6.24
C ARG A 235 -7.75 16.68 -7.38
N LEU A 236 -8.24 16.67 -8.62
CA LEU A 236 -7.42 16.55 -9.83
C LEU A 236 -6.63 17.83 -10.06
N GLN A 237 -5.31 17.71 -10.29
CA GLN A 237 -4.41 18.85 -10.42
C GLN A 237 -4.08 19.23 -11.87
N GLY A 238 -4.66 18.55 -12.87
CA GLY A 238 -4.53 18.88 -14.30
C GLY A 238 -3.22 18.45 -14.96
N ASN A 239 -2.24 17.95 -14.21
CA ASN A 239 -0.91 17.56 -14.69
C ASN A 239 -0.65 16.05 -14.57
N GLY A 240 -1.70 15.23 -14.60
CA GLY A 240 -1.61 13.79 -14.33
C GLY A 240 -1.41 13.46 -12.84
N ARG A 241 -1.67 14.41 -11.94
CA ARG A 241 -1.59 14.27 -10.49
C ARG A 241 -2.94 14.43 -9.84
N ILE A 242 -3.09 13.82 -8.68
CA ILE A 242 -4.27 13.88 -7.84
C ILE A 242 -3.86 14.11 -6.38
N ALA A 243 -4.44 15.12 -5.75
CA ALA A 243 -4.35 15.28 -4.31
C ALA A 243 -5.46 14.47 -3.65
N ILE A 244 -5.10 13.64 -2.69
CA ILE A 244 -6.04 12.85 -1.89
C ILE A 244 -5.88 13.28 -0.44
N SER A 245 -6.96 13.77 0.15
CA SER A 245 -7.01 14.24 1.52
C SER A 245 -7.97 13.41 2.35
N GLY A 246 -7.70 13.36 3.64
CA GLY A 246 -8.59 12.77 4.64
C GLY A 246 -8.25 13.26 6.03
N GLU A 247 -9.19 13.05 6.94
CA GLU A 247 -9.01 13.28 8.37
C GLU A 247 -8.37 12.07 9.03
N ALA A 248 -7.96 12.20 10.29
CA ALA A 248 -7.45 11.09 11.07
C ALA A 248 -7.88 11.21 12.53
N ALA A 249 -8.18 10.07 13.15
CA ALA A 249 -8.58 9.99 14.54
C ALA A 249 -7.61 9.14 15.36
N LEU A 250 -7.16 9.66 16.51
CA LEU A 250 -6.35 8.90 17.45
C LEU A 250 -7.23 7.90 18.22
N VAL A 251 -6.81 6.65 18.23
CA VAL A 251 -7.46 5.59 19.00
C VAL A 251 -6.72 5.31 20.31
N ALA A 252 -5.39 5.19 20.25
CA ALA A 252 -4.59 4.86 21.42
C ALA A 252 -3.14 5.37 21.30
N VAL A 253 -2.54 5.59 22.47
CA VAL A 253 -1.08 5.78 22.60
C VAL A 253 -0.58 4.71 23.54
N SER A 254 0.47 4.01 23.14
CA SER A 254 1.08 2.93 23.92
C SER A 254 2.61 3.04 23.92
N GLU A 255 3.24 2.29 24.81
CA GLU A 255 4.69 2.16 24.85
C GLU A 255 5.11 0.73 24.54
N ILE A 256 5.91 0.57 23.50
CA ILE A 256 6.51 -0.71 23.16
C ILE A 256 7.70 -0.94 24.08
N VAL A 257 7.55 -1.93 24.98
CA VAL A 257 8.57 -2.32 25.97
C VAL A 257 9.54 -3.38 25.43
N ALA A 258 9.15 -4.07 24.34
CA ALA A 258 10.02 -5.01 23.65
C ALA A 258 11.32 -4.31 23.21
N LYS A 259 12.45 -4.97 23.45
CA LYS A 259 13.78 -4.49 23.06
C LYS A 259 14.27 -5.30 21.88
N GLU A 260 14.98 -4.63 20.98
CA GLU A 260 15.69 -5.31 19.94
C GLU A 260 16.76 -6.23 20.55
N SER A 261 16.73 -7.50 20.17
CA SER A 261 17.83 -8.41 20.57
C SER A 261 19.11 -7.93 19.88
N PRO A 262 20.24 -7.81 20.63
CA PRO A 262 21.49 -7.46 20.00
C PRO A 262 21.79 -8.47 18.87
N PRO A 263 22.40 -8.02 17.77
CA PRO A 263 22.76 -8.93 16.69
C PRO A 263 23.55 -10.10 17.25
N PRO A 264 23.36 -11.33 16.77
CA PRO A 264 24.11 -12.47 17.26
C PRO A 264 25.59 -12.14 17.14
N VAL A 265 26.28 -12.15 18.28
CA VAL A 265 27.74 -11.95 18.31
C VAL A 265 28.31 -13.06 17.43
N LYS A 266 28.83 -12.71 16.25
CA LYS A 266 29.62 -13.65 15.46
C LYS A 266 30.72 -14.13 16.40
N ARG A 267 30.59 -15.33 16.93
CA ARG A 267 31.69 -15.97 17.63
C ARG A 267 32.81 -16.06 16.61
N VAL A 268 33.76 -15.15 16.69
CA VAL A 268 35.04 -15.32 16.05
C VAL A 268 35.57 -16.61 16.65
N ALA A 269 35.61 -17.68 15.87
CA ALA A 269 36.28 -18.91 16.26
C ALA A 269 37.70 -18.47 16.62
N ARG A 270 38.00 -18.42 17.92
CA ARG A 270 39.40 -18.30 18.36
C ARG A 270 40.08 -19.54 17.80
N ASP A 271 40.95 -19.34 16.84
CA ASP A 271 41.88 -20.36 16.35
C ASP A 271 42.56 -20.97 17.56
N ALA A 272 41.99 -22.05 18.06
CA ALA A 272 42.74 -23.03 18.83
C ALA A 272 43.71 -23.62 17.84
N GLY A 273 44.99 -23.23 18.00
CA GLY A 273 46.09 -23.69 17.14
C GLY A 273 46.12 -25.20 16.97
N TYR A 274 45.50 -25.67 15.90
CA TYR A 274 45.64 -27.03 15.42
C TYR A 274 46.67 -27.03 14.29
N LYS A 275 47.89 -27.50 14.59
CA LYS A 275 48.88 -27.79 13.58
C LYS A 275 48.34 -28.98 12.72
N PRO A 276 48.18 -28.84 11.41
CA PRO A 276 47.81 -29.98 10.57
C PRO A 276 49.01 -30.88 10.44
N ALA A 277 48.87 -32.11 10.95
CA ALA A 277 49.74 -33.21 10.57
C ALA A 277 49.43 -33.56 9.11
N LEU A 278 50.50 -33.69 8.34
CA LEU A 278 50.55 -34.16 6.98
C LEU A 278 49.72 -35.47 6.78
N LEU A 279 48.61 -35.37 6.05
CA LEU A 279 48.03 -36.54 5.38
C LEU A 279 47.74 -36.18 3.93
N GLY A 280 48.40 -36.96 3.08
CA GLY A 280 48.64 -36.75 1.66
C GLY A 280 47.40 -36.70 0.76
N GLN A 281 47.67 -36.05 -0.33
CA GLN A 281 47.21 -36.28 -1.69
C GLN A 281 46.26 -37.48 -1.90
N ARG A 282 44.92 -37.21 -1.89
CA ARG A 282 43.90 -37.97 -2.65
C ARG A 282 42.53 -37.40 -2.31
N LEU A 283 42.12 -36.32 -2.96
CA LEU A 283 40.71 -35.87 -3.12
C LEU A 283 40.65 -34.58 -3.98
N LYS A 284 41.33 -34.60 -5.12
CA LYS A 284 41.12 -33.65 -6.22
C LYS A 284 40.45 -34.38 -7.39
N ALA A 285 39.25 -34.87 -7.24
CA ALA A 285 38.48 -35.41 -8.36
C ALA A 285 37.01 -35.68 -8.02
N LEU A 286 36.30 -34.78 -7.30
CA LEU A 286 34.82 -34.89 -7.19
C LEU A 286 34.10 -33.57 -6.90
N ALA A 287 34.62 -32.44 -7.34
CA ALA A 287 33.95 -31.12 -7.16
C ALA A 287 33.78 -30.37 -8.47
N PHE A 288 33.61 -31.08 -9.61
CA PHE A 288 33.43 -30.40 -10.93
C PHE A 288 32.19 -30.87 -11.71
N ALA A 289 31.19 -31.38 -11.04
CA ALA A 289 29.96 -31.80 -11.71
C ALA A 289 28.74 -31.47 -10.85
N LEU A 290 28.36 -30.21 -10.67
CA LEU A 290 27.01 -29.76 -10.25
C LEU A 290 26.99 -28.24 -10.04
N LEU A 291 27.27 -27.46 -11.08
CA LEU A 291 26.88 -26.05 -11.17
C LEU A 291 26.78 -25.65 -12.66
N LYS A 292 25.67 -25.96 -13.28
CA LYS A 292 25.28 -25.32 -14.54
C LYS A 292 24.38 -24.12 -14.18
N PRO A 293 24.71 -22.89 -14.61
CA PRO A 293 23.80 -21.77 -14.54
C PRO A 293 22.77 -21.87 -15.66
N LEU A 294 21.50 -21.74 -15.32
CA LEU A 294 20.41 -21.55 -16.28
C LEU A 294 20.53 -20.13 -16.85
N CYS A 295 21.09 -20.01 -18.06
CA CYS A 295 20.97 -18.83 -18.89
C CYS A 295 19.56 -18.75 -19.48
N PHE A 296 18.80 -17.73 -19.14
CA PHE A 296 17.62 -17.33 -19.90
C PHE A 296 18.09 -16.63 -21.18
N SER A 297 17.83 -17.27 -22.34
CA SER A 297 18.01 -16.69 -23.65
C SER A 297 16.89 -15.72 -23.96
N LEU A 298 17.25 -14.45 -24.15
CA LEU A 298 16.44 -13.50 -24.89
C LEU A 298 16.37 -13.94 -26.36
N VAL A 299 15.19 -14.28 -26.85
CA VAL A 299 14.92 -14.48 -28.27
C VAL A 299 14.54 -13.12 -28.85
N ALA A 300 15.43 -12.56 -29.65
CA ALA A 300 15.14 -11.41 -30.48
C ALA A 300 14.26 -11.82 -31.65
N ALA A 301 13.15 -11.12 -31.87
CA ALA A 301 12.31 -11.28 -33.07
C ALA A 301 12.96 -10.64 -34.30
N PRO A 302 12.88 -11.25 -35.50
CA PRO A 302 13.44 -10.68 -36.70
C PRO A 302 12.52 -9.60 -37.29
N GLN A 303 13.09 -8.45 -37.58
CA GLN A 303 12.49 -7.41 -38.42
C GLN A 303 12.31 -7.94 -39.85
N ARG A 304 11.06 -7.94 -40.34
CA ARG A 304 10.77 -8.13 -41.78
C ARG A 304 10.73 -6.78 -42.47
N GLY A 305 11.63 -6.65 -43.43
CA GLY A 305 11.75 -5.49 -44.31
C GLY A 305 10.50 -5.29 -45.19
N VAL A 306 10.17 -4.02 -45.33
CA VAL A 306 9.21 -3.51 -46.34
C VAL A 306 9.95 -3.46 -47.66
N ARG A 307 9.43 -4.16 -48.70
CA ARG A 307 9.77 -3.89 -50.12
C ARG A 307 8.60 -3.13 -50.73
N THR A 308 8.96 -1.96 -51.25
CA THR A 308 8.21 -1.14 -52.18
C THR A 308 8.06 -1.85 -53.52
N THR A 309 6.87 -1.95 -54.05
CA THR A 309 6.45 -1.59 -55.43
C THR A 309 4.98 -1.16 -55.35
#